data_07d88ff8a81a5a3d1e9d9962cac4bae7
#
_entry.id   07d88ff8a81a5a3d1e9d9962cac4bae7
#
_cell.length_a   1.000
_cell.length_b   1.000
_cell.length_c   1.000
_cell.angle_alpha   90.00
_cell.angle_beta   90.00
_cell.angle_gamma   90.00
#
_symmetry.space_group_name_H-M   'P 1'
#
loop_
_entity.id
_entity.type
_entity.pdbx_description
1 polymer ?
#
loop_
_entity_poly.entity_id
_entity_poly.type
_entity_poly.pdbx_seq_one_letter_code
_entity_poly.pdbx_strand_id
1 'polypeptide(L)'
;MDDLTPPYLRIVAELRRRITEGELSPGDRVPSTRQIVREWGVAMATASRALTALRQESLVRAVTGVGMVVTGAEPTTPGRGARSDVRRVPMQGLSRDQVVRAAMGIADAEGLPALSMRRIATELDVPTMSLYRQVRGKEQLLLLMADAAFAAHRLPHTLPPGWRAQLETLCRLQWSIYRRHPWLAQVISLTRPLMAPHAVAHTESALRALAGHGLDQHTQLHLVATLANHVRGTAVNLEREAEAEQDTGLTDDEWMTAQADVLSGLFAAGEFPHLSRLTRSPVDLNVESLFEFGLQRLLDGAAALIGR
;
A
#
# COMPACT_ATOMS: atom_id res chain seq x y z
N MET A 1 -30.63 2.27 -11.24
CA MET A 1 -29.66 1.51 -12.03
C MET A 1 -28.31 2.22 -12.09
N ASP A 2 -27.96 3.05 -11.06
CA ASP A 2 -26.74 3.88 -11.04
C ASP A 2 -25.73 3.53 -9.93
N ASP A 3 -25.94 2.45 -9.19
CA ASP A 3 -25.18 2.18 -7.97
C ASP A 3 -23.95 1.26 -8.15
N LEU A 4 -23.68 0.80 -9.37
CA LEU A 4 -22.56 -0.09 -9.71
C LEU A 4 -21.36 0.63 -10.36
N THR A 5 -21.44 1.95 -10.54
CA THR A 5 -20.34 2.69 -11.16
C THR A 5 -19.27 3.03 -10.13
N PRO A 6 -18.02 2.58 -10.33
CA PRO A 6 -16.91 2.89 -9.41
C PRO A 6 -16.83 4.38 -9.07
N PRO A 7 -16.58 4.74 -7.80
CA PRO A 7 -16.59 6.13 -7.35
C PRO A 7 -15.68 7.06 -8.18
N TYR A 8 -14.51 6.58 -8.60
CA TYR A 8 -13.61 7.38 -9.43
C TYR A 8 -14.19 7.69 -10.81
N LEU A 9 -14.95 6.77 -11.41
CA LEU A 9 -15.61 7.01 -12.72
C LEU A 9 -16.73 8.03 -12.61
N ARG A 10 -17.47 8.08 -11.49
CA ARG A 10 -18.47 9.12 -11.23
C ARG A 10 -17.82 10.51 -11.15
N ILE A 11 -16.67 10.61 -10.49
CA ILE A 11 -15.89 11.86 -10.42
C ILE A 11 -15.38 12.25 -11.82
N VAL A 12 -14.84 11.28 -12.59
CA VAL A 12 -14.39 11.51 -13.97
C VAL A 12 -15.55 12.00 -14.85
N ALA A 13 -16.70 11.35 -14.77
CA ALA A 13 -17.89 11.74 -15.55
C ALA A 13 -18.36 13.16 -15.23
N GLU A 14 -18.40 13.52 -13.96
CA GLU A 14 -18.82 14.85 -13.53
C GLU A 14 -17.81 15.92 -13.91
N LEU A 15 -16.51 15.71 -13.69
CA LEU A 15 -15.49 16.68 -14.11
C LEU A 15 -15.44 16.83 -15.63
N ARG A 16 -15.65 15.73 -16.38
CA ARG A 16 -15.79 15.76 -17.84
C ARG A 16 -17.02 16.58 -18.26
N ARG A 17 -18.17 16.41 -17.60
CA ARG A 17 -19.38 17.20 -17.83
C ARG A 17 -19.08 18.69 -17.63
N ARG A 18 -18.47 19.08 -16.48
CA ARG A 18 -18.10 20.47 -16.16
C ARG A 18 -17.19 21.09 -17.23
N ILE A 19 -16.26 20.29 -17.78
CA ILE A 19 -15.37 20.73 -18.88
C ILE A 19 -16.18 20.89 -20.19
N THR A 20 -17.03 19.91 -20.52
CA THR A 20 -17.79 19.93 -21.77
C THR A 20 -18.87 21.01 -21.80
N GLU A 21 -19.49 21.30 -20.65
CA GLU A 21 -20.50 22.36 -20.50
C GLU A 21 -19.91 23.76 -20.30
N GLY A 22 -18.56 23.85 -20.23
CA GLY A 22 -17.86 25.12 -20.10
C GLY A 22 -17.84 25.71 -18.69
N GLU A 23 -18.28 24.95 -17.67
CA GLU A 23 -18.15 25.34 -16.27
C GLU A 23 -16.65 25.39 -15.84
N LEU A 24 -15.83 24.55 -16.48
CA LEU A 24 -14.38 24.58 -16.41
C LEU A 24 -13.81 24.86 -17.79
N SER A 25 -13.37 26.06 -18.02
CA SER A 25 -12.83 26.51 -19.30
C SER A 25 -11.37 26.05 -19.51
N PRO A 26 -10.89 25.95 -20.76
CA PRO A 26 -9.47 25.71 -21.02
C PRO A 26 -8.54 26.64 -20.24
N GLY A 27 -7.58 26.06 -19.50
CA GLY A 27 -6.68 26.81 -18.61
C GLY A 27 -7.15 26.93 -17.15
N ASP A 28 -8.42 26.63 -16.87
CA ASP A 28 -8.93 26.64 -15.49
C ASP A 28 -8.36 25.48 -14.67
N ARG A 29 -8.23 25.73 -13.38
CA ARG A 29 -7.80 24.70 -12.42
C ARG A 29 -8.93 23.71 -12.16
N VAL A 30 -8.67 22.41 -12.34
CA VAL A 30 -9.57 21.38 -11.80
C VAL A 30 -9.35 21.24 -10.30
N PRO A 31 -10.39 20.78 -9.55
CA PRO A 31 -10.26 20.52 -8.13
C PRO A 31 -9.05 19.64 -7.82
N SER A 32 -8.26 20.05 -6.82
CA SER A 32 -7.13 19.25 -6.34
C SER A 32 -7.62 17.96 -5.69
N THR A 33 -6.75 16.95 -5.57
CA THR A 33 -7.06 15.68 -4.89
C THR A 33 -7.71 15.91 -3.51
N ARG A 34 -7.18 16.87 -2.71
CA ARG A 34 -7.75 17.22 -1.39
C ARG A 34 -9.15 17.84 -1.48
N GLN A 35 -9.41 18.61 -2.53
CA GLN A 35 -10.75 19.20 -2.75
C GLN A 35 -11.74 18.11 -3.16
N ILE A 36 -11.33 17.19 -4.06
CA ILE A 36 -12.15 16.05 -4.47
C ILE A 36 -12.50 15.18 -3.26
N VAL A 37 -11.51 14.82 -2.42
CA VAL A 37 -11.74 14.06 -1.18
C VAL A 37 -12.79 14.73 -0.31
N ARG A 38 -12.73 16.05 -0.14
CA ARG A 38 -13.67 16.81 0.70
C ARG A 38 -15.04 16.97 0.07
N GLU A 39 -15.10 17.20 -1.25
CA GLU A 39 -16.34 17.43 -2.00
C GLU A 39 -17.15 16.13 -2.20
N TRP A 40 -16.46 15.01 -2.40
CA TRP A 40 -17.08 13.73 -2.79
C TRP A 40 -17.08 12.68 -1.68
N GLY A 41 -16.40 12.93 -0.56
CA GLY A 41 -16.31 11.99 0.56
C GLY A 41 -15.52 10.71 0.24
N VAL A 42 -14.62 10.74 -0.73
CA VAL A 42 -13.87 9.58 -1.21
C VAL A 42 -12.45 9.53 -0.65
N ALA A 43 -11.82 8.36 -0.72
CA ALA A 43 -10.41 8.21 -0.35
C ALA A 43 -9.48 9.01 -1.29
N MET A 44 -8.31 9.41 -0.78
CA MET A 44 -7.29 10.15 -1.52
C MET A 44 -6.87 9.44 -2.82
N ALA A 45 -6.75 8.11 -2.79
CA ALA A 45 -6.39 7.30 -3.95
C ALA A 45 -7.46 7.34 -5.05
N THR A 46 -8.74 7.27 -4.69
CA THR A 46 -9.88 7.41 -5.60
C THR A 46 -9.85 8.78 -6.32
N ALA A 47 -9.59 9.84 -5.58
CA ALA A 47 -9.44 11.19 -6.12
C ALA A 47 -8.22 11.30 -7.06
N SER A 48 -7.09 10.72 -6.69
CA SER A 48 -5.88 10.67 -7.52
C SER A 48 -6.10 9.88 -8.81
N ARG A 49 -6.82 8.75 -8.74
CA ARG A 49 -7.17 7.91 -9.89
C ARG A 49 -8.08 8.66 -10.86
N ALA A 50 -9.07 9.39 -10.36
CA ALA A 50 -9.95 10.21 -11.20
C ALA A 50 -9.14 11.28 -11.98
N LEU A 51 -8.23 12.00 -11.33
CA LEU A 51 -7.39 12.99 -12.00
C LEU A 51 -6.41 12.34 -13.00
N THR A 52 -5.92 11.13 -12.70
CA THR A 52 -5.06 10.37 -13.63
C THR A 52 -5.83 9.96 -14.87
N ALA A 53 -7.08 9.48 -14.73
CA ALA A 53 -7.94 9.12 -15.86
C ALA A 53 -8.22 10.34 -16.76
N LEU A 54 -8.60 11.48 -16.18
CA LEU A 54 -8.80 12.73 -16.94
C LEU A 54 -7.54 13.17 -17.69
N ARG A 55 -6.35 12.93 -17.11
CA ARG A 55 -5.08 13.21 -17.78
C ARG A 55 -4.79 12.23 -18.93
N GLN A 56 -5.13 10.94 -18.78
CA GLN A 56 -5.01 9.93 -19.84
C GLN A 56 -5.95 10.25 -21.00
N GLU A 57 -7.12 10.80 -20.71
CA GLU A 57 -8.07 11.29 -21.72
C GLU A 57 -7.66 12.64 -22.34
N SER A 58 -6.50 13.19 -21.95
CA SER A 58 -5.99 14.50 -22.41
C SER A 58 -6.93 15.68 -22.11
N LEU A 59 -7.89 15.52 -21.22
CA LEU A 59 -8.81 16.58 -20.79
C LEU A 59 -8.14 17.58 -19.85
N VAL A 60 -7.15 17.12 -19.09
CA VAL A 60 -6.39 17.96 -18.17
C VAL A 60 -4.88 17.70 -18.28
N ARG A 61 -4.08 18.69 -17.95
CA ARG A 61 -2.61 18.60 -17.90
C ARG A 61 -2.07 19.16 -16.60
N ALA A 62 -0.94 18.63 -16.13
CA ALA A 62 -0.25 19.17 -14.98
C ALA A 62 0.55 20.42 -15.36
N VAL A 63 0.40 21.49 -14.58
CA VAL A 63 1.16 22.74 -14.71
C VAL A 63 1.93 22.96 -13.41
N THR A 64 3.25 23.07 -13.52
CA THR A 64 4.15 23.26 -12.37
C THR A 64 3.75 24.54 -11.58
N GLY A 65 3.55 24.41 -10.28
CA GLY A 65 3.14 25.50 -9.39
C GLY A 65 1.65 25.87 -9.43
N VAL A 66 0.88 25.29 -10.38
CA VAL A 66 -0.55 25.61 -10.54
C VAL A 66 -1.44 24.42 -10.18
N GLY A 67 -1.01 23.18 -10.51
CA GLY A 67 -1.79 21.95 -10.34
C GLY A 67 -2.30 21.41 -11.67
N MET A 68 -3.44 20.70 -11.64
CA MET A 68 -4.09 20.19 -12.85
C MET A 68 -4.96 21.28 -13.47
N VAL A 69 -4.81 21.51 -14.77
CA VAL A 69 -5.59 22.49 -15.54
C VAL A 69 -6.23 21.85 -16.77
N VAL A 70 -7.38 22.36 -17.20
CA VAL A 70 -8.09 21.92 -18.40
C VAL A 70 -7.23 22.16 -19.64
N THR A 71 -7.13 21.19 -20.54
CA THR A 71 -6.35 21.28 -21.78
C THR A 71 -7.09 22.15 -22.80
N GLY A 72 -6.37 22.96 -23.61
CA GLY A 72 -6.98 23.68 -24.75
C GLY A 72 -6.68 25.17 -24.85
N ALA A 73 -5.89 25.78 -23.95
CA ALA A 73 -5.30 27.11 -24.15
C ALA A 73 -3.79 27.03 -23.99
N GLU A 74 -3.03 27.41 -25.02
CA GLU A 74 -1.61 27.73 -24.84
C GLU A 74 -1.53 28.97 -23.94
N PRO A 75 -0.73 28.97 -22.87
CA PRO A 75 -0.55 30.17 -22.07
C PRO A 75 0.22 31.21 -22.92
N THR A 76 -0.47 32.30 -23.28
CA THR A 76 0.20 33.52 -23.72
C THR A 76 1.13 33.95 -22.60
N THR A 77 2.39 33.97 -22.88
CA THR A 77 3.48 34.41 -22.00
C THR A 77 3.20 35.83 -21.56
N PRO A 78 2.95 36.13 -20.28
CA PRO A 78 3.01 37.50 -19.81
C PRO A 78 4.48 37.88 -19.63
N GLY A 79 4.80 39.07 -20.10
CA GLY A 79 6.13 39.63 -20.17
C GLY A 79 6.89 39.60 -18.84
N ARG A 80 8.17 39.57 -19.02
CA ARG A 80 9.27 39.79 -18.10
C ARG A 80 9.02 41.06 -17.26
N GLY A 81 8.65 40.90 -15.99
CA GLY A 81 8.58 42.05 -15.09
C GLY A 81 7.83 41.78 -13.81
N ALA A 82 8.50 41.18 -12.84
CA ALA A 82 8.46 41.49 -11.40
C ALA A 82 9.21 40.35 -10.67
N ARG A 83 10.43 40.65 -10.29
CA ARG A 83 11.11 39.87 -9.24
C ARG A 83 10.35 40.13 -7.95
N SER A 84 9.39 39.28 -7.63
CA SER A 84 8.93 39.18 -6.26
C SER A 84 10.01 38.43 -5.49
N ASP A 85 10.63 39.10 -4.55
CA ASP A 85 11.45 38.55 -3.49
C ASP A 85 10.61 37.52 -2.70
N VAL A 86 10.52 36.29 -3.21
CA VAL A 86 10.14 35.17 -2.38
C VAL A 86 11.33 34.93 -1.48
N ARG A 87 11.22 35.36 -0.25
CA ARG A 87 12.09 35.03 0.88
C ARG A 87 12.50 33.59 0.76
N ARG A 88 13.70 33.33 0.25
CA ARG A 88 14.37 32.04 0.34
C ARG A 88 14.54 31.74 1.84
N VAL A 89 13.63 30.98 2.39
CA VAL A 89 13.90 30.26 3.63
C VAL A 89 15.21 29.50 3.37
N PRO A 90 16.22 29.59 4.25
CA PRO A 90 17.47 28.86 4.05
C PRO A 90 17.11 27.38 3.84
N MET A 91 17.50 26.83 2.70
CA MET A 91 17.41 25.39 2.44
C MET A 91 18.24 24.69 3.52
N GLN A 92 17.61 24.28 4.62
CA GLN A 92 18.12 23.16 5.39
C GLN A 92 18.19 22.00 4.41
N GLY A 93 19.41 21.53 4.14
CA GLY A 93 19.66 20.62 3.04
C GLY A 93 18.73 19.42 3.13
N LEU A 94 18.09 19.05 2.01
CA LEU A 94 17.24 17.85 1.91
C LEU A 94 17.96 16.65 2.52
N SER A 95 17.38 16.07 3.56
CA SER A 95 17.95 14.89 4.22
C SER A 95 17.41 13.60 3.60
N ARG A 96 18.19 12.52 3.71
CA ARG A 96 17.77 11.18 3.30
C ARG A 96 16.48 10.77 4.00
N ASP A 97 16.35 11.05 5.29
CA ASP A 97 15.17 10.70 6.08
C ASP A 97 13.90 11.44 5.63
N GLN A 98 14.04 12.67 5.14
CA GLN A 98 12.90 13.40 4.55
C GLN A 98 12.45 12.74 3.26
N VAL A 99 13.39 12.30 2.40
CA VAL A 99 13.09 11.59 1.16
C VAL A 99 12.38 10.27 1.47
N VAL A 100 12.90 9.48 2.42
CA VAL A 100 12.32 8.19 2.84
C VAL A 100 10.91 8.38 3.41
N ARG A 101 10.70 9.34 4.33
CA ARG A 101 9.37 9.61 4.88
C ARG A 101 8.35 10.05 3.83
N ALA A 102 8.75 10.93 2.92
CA ALA A 102 7.87 11.35 1.82
C ALA A 102 7.52 10.17 0.91
N ALA A 103 8.50 9.32 0.57
CA ALA A 103 8.28 8.13 -0.22
C ALA A 103 7.35 7.11 0.46
N MET A 104 7.52 6.89 1.77
CA MET A 104 6.62 6.03 2.56
C MET A 104 5.20 6.61 2.57
N GLY A 105 5.04 7.91 2.81
CA GLY A 105 3.73 8.55 2.80
C GLY A 105 3.00 8.43 1.45
N ILE A 106 3.73 8.52 0.33
CA ILE A 106 3.16 8.30 -1.01
C ILE A 106 2.76 6.83 -1.17
N ALA A 107 3.63 5.89 -0.81
CA ALA A 107 3.34 4.47 -0.93
C ALA A 107 2.18 4.02 -0.02
N ASP A 108 2.06 4.57 1.19
CA ASP A 108 0.95 4.30 2.12
C ASP A 108 -0.39 4.86 1.63
N ALA A 109 -0.37 5.97 0.87
CA ALA A 109 -1.58 6.66 0.43
C ALA A 109 -2.02 6.30 -0.99
N GLU A 110 -1.07 5.96 -1.87
CA GLU A 110 -1.31 5.82 -3.31
C GLU A 110 -0.82 4.46 -3.86
N GLY A 111 -0.26 3.60 -2.99
CA GLY A 111 0.34 2.32 -3.38
C GLY A 111 1.75 2.44 -3.99
N LEU A 112 2.42 1.30 -4.10
CA LEU A 112 3.78 1.21 -4.65
C LEU A 112 3.88 1.62 -6.14
N PRO A 113 2.88 1.40 -7.01
CA PRO A 113 2.92 1.83 -8.41
C PRO A 113 3.01 3.35 -8.59
N ALA A 114 2.45 4.14 -7.67
CA ALA A 114 2.51 5.60 -7.71
C ALA A 114 3.90 6.15 -7.34
N LEU A 115 4.75 5.34 -6.69
CA LEU A 115 6.05 5.75 -6.20
C LEU A 115 7.05 5.94 -7.34
N SER A 116 7.45 7.18 -7.58
CA SER A 116 8.49 7.56 -8.52
C SER A 116 9.34 8.71 -8.00
N MET A 117 10.59 8.82 -8.45
CA MET A 117 11.47 9.93 -8.07
C MET A 117 10.85 11.29 -8.40
N ARG A 118 10.08 11.38 -9.50
CA ARG A 118 9.38 12.59 -9.88
C ARG A 118 8.24 12.92 -8.91
N ARG A 119 7.45 11.91 -8.49
CA ARG A 119 6.34 12.09 -7.53
C ARG A 119 6.87 12.56 -6.18
N ILE A 120 7.98 11.96 -5.70
CA ILE A 120 8.65 12.36 -4.45
C ILE A 120 9.19 13.80 -4.54
N ALA A 121 9.81 14.15 -5.66
CA ALA A 121 10.33 15.51 -5.89
C ALA A 121 9.21 16.56 -5.85
N THR A 122 8.05 16.23 -6.44
CA THR A 122 6.85 17.08 -6.39
C THR A 122 6.31 17.21 -4.97
N GLU A 123 6.28 16.11 -4.19
CA GLU A 123 5.81 16.11 -2.80
C GLU A 123 6.68 16.99 -1.90
N LEU A 124 7.99 16.97 -2.13
CA LEU A 124 8.97 17.72 -1.33
C LEU A 124 9.24 19.12 -1.86
N ASP A 125 8.63 19.49 -2.99
CA ASP A 125 8.88 20.76 -3.70
C ASP A 125 10.37 21.01 -3.98
N VAL A 126 11.05 19.98 -4.51
CA VAL A 126 12.48 20.04 -4.86
C VAL A 126 12.73 19.54 -6.29
N PRO A 127 13.83 19.98 -6.93
CA PRO A 127 14.25 19.37 -8.19
C PRO A 127 14.55 17.88 -8.04
N THR A 128 14.10 17.05 -8.99
CA THR A 128 14.33 15.58 -8.97
C THR A 128 15.80 15.20 -8.80
N MET A 129 16.73 15.98 -9.38
CA MET A 129 18.17 15.76 -9.23
C MET A 129 18.67 15.92 -7.80
N SER A 130 17.94 16.65 -6.94
CA SER A 130 18.28 16.77 -5.51
C SER A 130 18.07 15.47 -4.75
N LEU A 131 17.11 14.64 -5.16
CA LEU A 131 16.87 13.33 -4.58
C LEU A 131 18.00 12.35 -4.85
N TYR A 132 18.57 12.37 -6.06
CA TYR A 132 19.67 11.48 -6.44
C TYR A 132 20.97 11.73 -5.65
N ARG A 133 21.09 12.88 -4.99
CA ARG A 133 22.16 13.13 -4.02
C ARG A 133 21.97 12.39 -2.70
N GLN A 134 20.71 12.06 -2.35
CA GLN A 134 20.35 11.39 -1.11
C GLN A 134 20.18 9.88 -1.28
N VAL A 135 19.66 9.44 -2.44
CA VAL A 135 19.39 8.03 -2.76
C VAL A 135 19.81 7.73 -4.19
N ARG A 136 20.51 6.60 -4.39
CA ARG A 136 21.12 6.23 -5.70
C ARG A 136 20.10 5.67 -6.71
N GLY A 137 18.80 5.69 -6.38
CA GLY A 137 17.73 5.18 -7.23
C GLY A 137 16.65 4.48 -6.46
N LYS A 138 15.66 3.92 -7.19
CA LYS A 138 14.45 3.30 -6.63
C LYS A 138 14.78 2.10 -5.73
N GLU A 139 15.73 1.25 -6.11
CA GLU A 139 16.09 0.06 -5.32
C GLU A 139 16.65 0.43 -3.93
N GLN A 140 17.59 1.39 -3.88
CA GLN A 140 18.10 1.86 -2.59
C GLN A 140 17.02 2.55 -1.76
N LEU A 141 16.12 3.31 -2.42
CA LEU A 141 15.01 3.94 -1.74
C LEU A 141 14.08 2.89 -1.10
N LEU A 142 13.70 1.84 -1.82
CA LEU A 142 12.85 0.76 -1.31
C LEU A 142 13.51 0.03 -0.14
N LEU A 143 14.83 -0.20 -0.19
CA LEU A 143 15.59 -0.76 0.93
C LEU A 143 15.50 0.14 2.18
N LEU A 144 15.70 1.43 2.01
CA LEU A 144 15.64 2.41 3.10
C LEU A 144 14.22 2.55 3.66
N MET A 145 13.20 2.53 2.82
CA MET A 145 11.80 2.55 3.22
C MET A 145 11.45 1.30 4.04
N ALA A 146 11.85 0.13 3.56
CA ALA A 146 11.64 -1.13 4.28
C ALA A 146 12.35 -1.10 5.65
N ASP A 147 13.61 -0.70 5.71
CA ASP A 147 14.35 -0.60 6.96
C ASP A 147 13.70 0.39 7.94
N ALA A 148 13.23 1.53 7.45
CA ALA A 148 12.54 2.53 8.25
C ALA A 148 11.19 2.01 8.79
N ALA A 149 10.44 1.23 8.02
CA ALA A 149 9.19 0.61 8.45
C ALA A 149 9.43 -0.36 9.62
N PHE A 150 10.44 -1.22 9.53
CA PHE A 150 10.83 -2.10 10.63
C PHE A 150 11.40 -1.33 11.83
N ALA A 151 12.20 -0.28 11.61
CA ALA A 151 12.76 0.56 12.67
C ALA A 151 11.70 1.28 13.49
N ALA A 152 10.60 1.71 12.86
CA ALA A 152 9.47 2.35 13.53
C ALA A 152 8.73 1.39 14.47
N HIS A 153 8.76 0.09 14.18
CA HIS A 153 8.12 -0.96 14.98
C HIS A 153 9.17 -1.80 15.69
N ARG A 154 9.77 -1.19 16.71
CA ARG A 154 10.88 -1.81 17.45
C ARG A 154 10.49 -3.17 18.04
N LEU A 155 11.44 -4.11 17.96
CA LEU A 155 11.34 -5.36 18.70
C LEU A 155 11.15 -5.09 20.19
N PRO A 156 10.26 -5.81 20.89
CA PRO A 156 10.11 -5.70 22.33
C PRO A 156 11.44 -5.94 23.04
N HIS A 157 11.78 -5.12 24.04
CA HIS A 157 12.98 -5.33 24.86
C HIS A 157 12.96 -6.67 25.59
N THR A 158 11.76 -7.12 25.98
CA THR A 158 11.55 -8.41 26.63
C THR A 158 10.46 -9.16 25.86
N LEU A 159 10.80 -10.33 25.37
CA LEU A 159 9.86 -11.25 24.77
C LEU A 159 9.21 -12.14 25.86
N PRO A 160 8.00 -12.64 25.65
CA PRO A 160 7.35 -13.56 26.58
C PRO A 160 8.18 -14.85 26.75
N PRO A 161 7.99 -15.59 27.85
CA PRO A 161 8.69 -16.87 28.04
C PRO A 161 8.20 -17.94 27.04
N GLY A 162 9.12 -18.79 26.59
CA GLY A 162 8.86 -19.90 25.68
C GLY A 162 8.87 -19.53 24.20
N TRP A 163 9.44 -20.42 23.39
CA TRP A 163 9.69 -20.22 21.97
C TRP A 163 8.40 -19.91 21.17
N ARG A 164 7.28 -20.59 21.49
CA ARG A 164 6.01 -20.39 20.80
C ARG A 164 5.47 -18.98 20.96
N ALA A 165 5.41 -18.50 22.20
CA ALA A 165 4.92 -17.16 22.50
C ALA A 165 5.83 -16.06 21.91
N GLN A 166 7.14 -16.30 21.85
CA GLN A 166 8.10 -15.41 21.19
C GLN A 166 7.85 -15.32 19.69
N LEU A 167 7.77 -16.46 19.00
CA LEU A 167 7.50 -16.49 17.55
C LEU A 167 6.13 -15.89 17.21
N GLU A 168 5.13 -16.18 18.02
CA GLU A 168 3.79 -15.61 17.87
C GLU A 168 3.81 -14.07 17.99
N THR A 169 4.52 -13.55 19.00
CA THR A 169 4.71 -12.09 19.18
C THR A 169 5.42 -11.46 18.00
N LEU A 170 6.48 -12.10 17.50
CA LEU A 170 7.25 -11.59 16.35
C LEU A 170 6.42 -11.59 15.06
N CYS A 171 5.64 -12.64 14.82
CA CYS A 171 4.75 -12.74 13.65
C CYS A 171 3.65 -11.67 13.70
N ARG A 172 3.01 -11.44 14.86
CA ARG A 172 2.01 -10.38 15.03
C ARG A 172 2.61 -8.99 14.88
N LEU A 173 3.85 -8.80 15.35
CA LEU A 173 4.56 -7.53 15.13
C LEU A 173 4.81 -7.31 13.63
N GLN A 174 5.30 -8.32 12.90
CA GLN A 174 5.45 -8.21 11.45
C GLN A 174 4.11 -7.96 10.74
N TRP A 175 3.04 -8.65 11.15
CA TRP A 175 1.71 -8.42 10.64
C TRP A 175 1.26 -6.98 10.82
N SER A 176 1.47 -6.39 12.01
CA SER A 176 1.14 -4.98 12.26
C SER A 176 1.92 -4.00 11.37
N ILE A 177 3.18 -4.34 11.03
CA ILE A 177 4.00 -3.54 10.10
C ILE A 177 3.38 -3.57 8.69
N TYR A 178 3.00 -4.75 8.19
CA TYR A 178 2.37 -4.88 6.89
C TYR A 178 0.99 -4.21 6.83
N ARG A 179 0.20 -4.30 7.90
CA ARG A 179 -1.08 -3.58 7.99
C ARG A 179 -0.90 -2.07 7.92
N ARG A 180 0.19 -1.55 8.50
CA ARG A 180 0.51 -0.11 8.45
C ARG A 180 1.10 0.30 7.10
N HIS A 181 1.84 -0.60 6.45
CA HIS A 181 2.57 -0.38 5.22
C HIS A 181 2.34 -1.54 4.24
N PRO A 182 1.13 -1.64 3.61
CA PRO A 182 0.76 -2.79 2.77
C PRO A 182 1.74 -3.04 1.61
N TRP A 183 2.27 -1.97 1.00
CA TRP A 183 3.26 -2.02 -0.06
C TRP A 183 4.53 -2.82 0.32
N LEU A 184 4.85 -2.91 1.61
CA LEU A 184 6.06 -3.58 2.09
C LEU A 184 6.06 -5.08 1.77
N ALA A 185 4.89 -5.73 1.77
CA ALA A 185 4.75 -7.15 1.43
C ALA A 185 5.17 -7.45 -0.01
N GLN A 186 5.08 -6.50 -0.92
CA GLN A 186 5.54 -6.64 -2.30
C GLN A 186 7.04 -6.37 -2.45
N VAL A 187 7.62 -5.54 -1.60
CA VAL A 187 9.05 -5.18 -1.63
C VAL A 187 9.93 -6.29 -1.05
N ILE A 188 9.44 -6.99 -0.02
CA ILE A 188 10.21 -8.05 0.64
C ILE A 188 10.16 -9.34 -0.19
N SER A 189 11.33 -9.90 -0.48
CA SER A 189 11.49 -11.19 -1.15
C SER A 189 12.23 -12.18 -0.25
N LEU A 190 11.77 -13.42 -0.21
CA LEU A 190 12.47 -14.50 0.51
C LEU A 190 13.67 -15.03 -0.26
N THR A 191 13.60 -15.02 -1.60
CA THR A 191 14.67 -15.51 -2.46
C THR A 191 15.77 -14.49 -2.72
N ARG A 192 15.45 -13.19 -2.53
CA ARG A 192 16.38 -12.07 -2.62
C ARG A 192 16.15 -11.15 -1.42
N PRO A 193 16.56 -11.58 -0.21
CA PRO A 193 16.26 -10.84 1.00
C PRO A 193 16.88 -9.46 0.97
N LEU A 194 16.13 -8.48 1.42
CA LEU A 194 16.65 -7.13 1.61
C LEU A 194 17.61 -7.13 2.80
N MET A 195 18.81 -6.59 2.58
CA MET A 195 19.82 -6.42 3.65
C MET A 195 19.50 -5.16 4.48
N ALA A 196 18.27 -5.12 5.00
CA ALA A 196 17.76 -4.07 5.88
C ALA A 196 18.05 -4.46 7.35
N PRO A 197 18.89 -3.74 8.09
CA PRO A 197 19.33 -4.14 9.41
C PRO A 197 18.20 -4.43 10.39
N HIS A 198 17.14 -3.61 10.39
CA HIS A 198 16.01 -3.80 11.29
C HIS A 198 15.14 -5.02 10.89
N ALA A 199 14.98 -5.30 9.59
CA ALA A 199 14.31 -6.53 9.15
C ALA A 199 15.11 -7.78 9.49
N VAL A 200 16.44 -7.75 9.32
CA VAL A 200 17.34 -8.84 9.72
C VAL A 200 17.28 -9.11 11.23
N ALA A 201 17.13 -8.07 12.06
CA ALA A 201 16.98 -8.23 13.51
C ALA A 201 15.72 -9.03 13.89
N HIS A 202 14.64 -8.96 13.14
CA HIS A 202 13.44 -9.81 13.34
C HIS A 202 13.76 -11.28 13.08
N THR A 203 14.48 -11.59 12.01
CA THR A 203 14.93 -12.96 11.69
C THR A 203 15.84 -13.51 12.78
N GLU A 204 16.82 -12.72 13.24
CA GLU A 204 17.72 -13.08 14.34
C GLU A 204 16.96 -13.37 15.63
N SER A 205 15.96 -12.57 15.95
CA SER A 205 15.13 -12.77 17.15
C SER A 205 14.30 -14.05 17.07
N ALA A 206 13.78 -14.39 15.87
CA ALA A 206 13.04 -15.61 15.66
C ALA A 206 13.94 -16.87 15.73
N LEU A 207 15.15 -16.81 15.17
CA LEU A 207 16.14 -17.89 15.30
C LEU A 207 16.57 -18.09 16.77
N ARG A 208 16.76 -17.01 17.52
CA ARG A 208 17.08 -17.06 18.96
C ARG A 208 15.97 -17.72 19.76
N ALA A 209 14.70 -17.50 19.41
CA ALA A 209 13.56 -18.16 20.05
C ALA A 209 13.60 -19.69 19.88
N LEU A 210 14.17 -20.19 18.78
CA LEU A 210 14.30 -21.62 18.49
C LEU A 210 15.61 -22.24 19.01
N ALA A 211 16.56 -21.43 19.50
CA ALA A 211 17.83 -21.91 19.97
C ALA A 211 17.66 -22.82 21.21
N GLY A 212 18.42 -23.93 21.25
CA GLY A 212 18.39 -24.86 22.40
C GLY A 212 17.24 -25.87 22.40
N HIS A 213 16.38 -25.88 21.37
CA HIS A 213 15.23 -26.79 21.27
C HIS A 213 15.51 -28.05 20.43
N GLY A 214 16.77 -28.42 20.24
CA GLY A 214 17.15 -29.67 19.57
C GLY A 214 17.00 -29.67 18.03
N LEU A 215 16.64 -28.54 17.44
CA LEU A 215 16.53 -28.41 16.00
C LEU A 215 17.88 -28.05 15.37
N ASP A 216 18.21 -28.66 14.23
CA ASP A 216 19.36 -28.26 13.43
C ASP A 216 19.15 -26.88 12.78
N GLN A 217 20.22 -26.24 12.34
CA GLN A 217 20.18 -24.87 11.77
C GLN A 217 19.31 -24.78 10.51
N HIS A 218 19.31 -25.80 9.68
CA HIS A 218 18.50 -25.85 8.47
C HIS A 218 17.00 -25.84 8.80
N THR A 219 16.58 -26.69 9.74
CA THR A 219 15.20 -26.75 10.23
C THR A 219 14.77 -25.45 10.89
N GLN A 220 15.64 -24.85 11.75
CA GLN A 220 15.35 -23.54 12.36
C GLN A 220 15.12 -22.45 11.32
N LEU A 221 15.99 -22.35 10.31
CA LEU A 221 15.86 -21.35 9.25
C LEU A 221 14.59 -21.57 8.42
N HIS A 222 14.26 -22.84 8.09
CA HIS A 222 13.04 -23.17 7.34
C HIS A 222 11.77 -22.82 8.12
N LEU A 223 11.72 -23.06 9.43
CA LEU A 223 10.60 -22.68 10.27
C LEU A 223 10.42 -21.14 10.28
N VAL A 224 11.51 -20.40 10.51
CA VAL A 224 11.47 -18.93 10.51
C VAL A 224 11.04 -18.39 9.16
N ALA A 225 11.61 -18.93 8.07
CA ALA A 225 11.25 -18.53 6.71
C ALA A 225 9.79 -18.87 6.37
N THR A 226 9.29 -20.03 6.83
CA THR A 226 7.89 -20.45 6.61
C THR A 226 6.91 -19.52 7.31
N LEU A 227 7.19 -19.18 8.58
CA LEU A 227 6.39 -18.22 9.34
C LEU A 227 6.40 -16.83 8.67
N ALA A 228 7.59 -16.31 8.33
CA ALA A 228 7.72 -15.04 7.65
C ALA A 228 7.01 -15.03 6.28
N ASN A 229 7.05 -16.15 5.55
CA ASN A 229 6.33 -16.28 4.28
C ASN A 229 4.82 -16.31 4.46
N HIS A 230 4.31 -16.98 5.50
CA HIS A 230 2.88 -16.94 5.81
C HIS A 230 2.43 -15.52 6.10
N VAL A 231 3.10 -14.82 7.03
CA VAL A 231 2.77 -13.43 7.37
C VAL A 231 2.78 -12.54 6.13
N ARG A 232 3.87 -12.58 5.34
CA ARG A 232 4.01 -11.79 4.12
C ARG A 232 3.00 -12.19 3.04
N GLY A 233 2.85 -13.49 2.80
CA GLY A 233 1.96 -14.01 1.76
C GLY A 233 0.50 -13.64 1.99
N THR A 234 0.07 -13.64 3.26
CA THR A 234 -1.26 -13.16 3.64
C THR A 234 -1.35 -11.63 3.47
N ALA A 235 -0.29 -10.91 3.88
CA ALA A 235 -0.25 -9.44 3.81
C ALA A 235 -0.25 -8.88 2.37
N VAL A 236 0.18 -9.64 1.36
CA VAL A 236 0.08 -9.22 -0.05
C VAL A 236 -1.36 -8.91 -0.46
N ASN A 237 -2.34 -9.52 0.20
CA ASN A 237 -3.75 -9.26 -0.11
C ASN A 237 -4.24 -7.91 0.44
N LEU A 238 -3.60 -7.33 1.48
CA LEU A 238 -4.02 -6.07 2.09
C LEU A 238 -4.07 -4.89 1.09
N GLU A 239 -3.08 -4.78 0.21
CA GLU A 239 -3.06 -3.74 -0.80
C GLU A 239 -4.11 -3.99 -1.88
N ARG A 240 -4.29 -5.27 -2.28
CA ARG A 240 -5.30 -5.67 -3.27
C ARG A 240 -6.72 -5.43 -2.79
N GLU A 241 -7.01 -5.71 -1.52
CA GLU A 241 -8.32 -5.44 -0.92
C GLU A 241 -8.59 -3.93 -0.88
N ALA A 242 -7.62 -3.14 -0.42
CA ALA A 242 -7.73 -1.69 -0.41
C ALA A 242 -7.91 -1.10 -1.82
N GLU A 243 -7.23 -1.64 -2.84
CA GLU A 243 -7.42 -1.25 -4.25
C GLU A 243 -8.81 -1.66 -4.74
N ALA A 244 -9.26 -2.90 -4.46
CA ALA A 244 -10.55 -3.41 -4.87
C ALA A 244 -11.70 -2.60 -4.24
N GLU A 245 -11.62 -2.28 -2.95
CA GLU A 245 -12.59 -1.41 -2.27
C GLU A 245 -12.62 0.00 -2.88
N GLN A 246 -11.44 0.56 -3.21
CA GLN A 246 -11.37 1.86 -3.88
C GLN A 246 -11.97 1.84 -5.29
N ASP A 247 -11.82 0.72 -6.01
CA ASP A 247 -12.29 0.58 -7.38
C ASP A 247 -13.79 0.31 -7.46
N THR A 248 -14.32 -0.52 -6.55
CA THR A 248 -15.72 -0.94 -6.56
C THR A 248 -16.58 -0.10 -5.62
N GLY A 249 -16.01 0.46 -4.56
CA GLY A 249 -16.74 1.10 -3.46
C GLY A 249 -17.42 0.11 -2.52
N LEU A 250 -17.11 -1.19 -2.65
CA LEU A 250 -17.67 -2.27 -1.85
C LEU A 250 -16.57 -2.86 -0.95
N THR A 251 -16.92 -3.13 0.29
CA THR A 251 -16.12 -3.98 1.17
C THR A 251 -16.15 -5.42 0.66
N ASP A 252 -15.23 -6.28 1.14
CA ASP A 252 -15.20 -7.69 0.77
C ASP A 252 -16.53 -8.40 1.04
N ASP A 253 -17.18 -8.12 2.18
CA ASP A 253 -18.47 -8.70 2.55
C ASP A 253 -19.60 -8.22 1.61
N GLU A 254 -19.61 -6.94 1.26
CA GLU A 254 -20.59 -6.38 0.32
C GLU A 254 -20.36 -6.93 -1.09
N TRP A 255 -19.09 -7.07 -1.51
CA TRP A 255 -18.75 -7.65 -2.80
C TRP A 255 -19.18 -9.12 -2.87
N MET A 256 -18.88 -9.93 -1.85
CA MET A 256 -19.31 -11.32 -1.76
C MET A 256 -20.82 -11.45 -1.76
N THR A 257 -21.53 -10.57 -1.06
CA THR A 257 -23.00 -10.51 -1.06
C THR A 257 -23.54 -10.21 -2.46
N ALA A 258 -22.90 -9.29 -3.18
CA ALA A 258 -23.27 -8.96 -4.56
C ALA A 258 -23.04 -10.12 -5.57
N GLN A 259 -22.15 -11.07 -5.23
CA GLN A 259 -21.90 -12.28 -6.04
C GLN A 259 -22.85 -13.44 -5.71
N ALA A 260 -23.79 -13.31 -4.79
CA ALA A 260 -24.62 -14.41 -4.30
C ALA A 260 -25.40 -15.11 -5.43
N ASP A 261 -25.95 -14.37 -6.37
CA ASP A 261 -26.70 -14.93 -7.52
C ASP A 261 -25.79 -15.71 -8.46
N VAL A 262 -24.60 -15.20 -8.73
CA VAL A 262 -23.58 -15.87 -9.55
C VAL A 262 -23.12 -17.17 -8.90
N LEU A 263 -22.83 -17.13 -7.60
CA LEU A 263 -22.45 -18.31 -6.82
C LEU A 263 -23.59 -19.35 -6.79
N SER A 264 -24.83 -18.91 -6.61
CA SER A 264 -26.00 -19.79 -6.62
C SER A 264 -26.15 -20.48 -7.98
N GLY A 265 -25.95 -19.76 -9.09
CA GLY A 265 -25.94 -20.31 -10.44
C GLY A 265 -24.84 -21.37 -10.65
N LEU A 266 -23.62 -21.10 -10.19
CA LEU A 266 -22.49 -22.03 -10.25
C LEU A 266 -22.77 -23.32 -9.47
N PHE A 267 -23.44 -23.23 -8.32
CA PHE A 267 -23.71 -24.37 -7.46
C PHE A 267 -24.97 -25.15 -7.84
N ALA A 268 -25.86 -24.56 -8.65
CA ALA A 268 -27.12 -25.20 -9.08
C ALA A 268 -26.89 -26.49 -9.90
N ALA A 269 -25.80 -26.56 -10.65
CA ALA A 269 -25.42 -27.75 -11.43
C ALA A 269 -24.95 -28.94 -10.57
N GLY A 270 -24.73 -28.75 -9.26
CA GLY A 270 -24.29 -29.81 -8.36
C GLY A 270 -22.84 -30.27 -8.49
N GLU A 271 -22.06 -29.60 -9.33
CA GLU A 271 -20.64 -29.94 -9.57
C GLU A 271 -19.72 -29.62 -8.38
N PHE A 272 -20.13 -28.73 -7.47
CA PHE A 272 -19.34 -28.24 -6.34
C PHE A 272 -20.00 -28.50 -4.97
N PRO A 273 -20.26 -29.78 -4.57
CA PRO A 273 -21.05 -30.09 -3.39
C PRO A 273 -20.40 -29.64 -2.07
N HIS A 274 -19.07 -29.58 -2.00
CA HIS A 274 -18.36 -29.12 -0.81
C HIS A 274 -18.41 -27.61 -0.65
N LEU A 275 -18.21 -26.84 -1.71
CA LEU A 275 -18.32 -25.40 -1.70
C LEU A 275 -19.77 -24.94 -1.42
N SER A 276 -20.75 -25.60 -2.05
CA SER A 276 -22.17 -25.33 -1.83
C SER A 276 -22.61 -25.50 -0.35
N ARG A 277 -21.91 -26.32 0.43
CA ARG A 277 -22.19 -26.42 1.89
C ARG A 277 -21.72 -25.18 2.65
N LEU A 278 -20.62 -24.55 2.23
CA LEU A 278 -20.09 -23.37 2.91
C LEU A 278 -21.01 -22.15 2.76
N THR A 279 -21.77 -22.06 1.66
CA THR A 279 -22.74 -20.96 1.46
C THR A 279 -23.97 -21.06 2.36
N ARG A 280 -24.17 -22.19 3.06
CA ARG A 280 -25.30 -22.39 4.00
C ARG A 280 -25.02 -21.90 5.41
N SER A 281 -23.79 -21.54 5.70
CA SER A 281 -23.37 -21.01 7.00
C SER A 281 -22.44 -19.82 6.76
N PRO A 282 -22.56 -18.74 7.52
CA PRO A 282 -21.63 -17.62 7.41
C PRO A 282 -20.22 -18.12 7.74
N VAL A 283 -19.29 -17.99 6.80
CA VAL A 283 -17.88 -18.26 6.98
C VAL A 283 -17.17 -16.93 7.04
N ASP A 284 -16.62 -16.59 8.19
CA ASP A 284 -15.77 -15.42 8.37
C ASP A 284 -14.37 -15.75 7.80
N LEU A 285 -14.18 -15.50 6.53
CA LEU A 285 -12.91 -15.65 5.84
C LEU A 285 -12.42 -14.30 5.34
N ASN A 286 -11.68 -13.62 6.18
CA ASN A 286 -11.00 -12.37 5.86
C ASN A 286 -9.48 -12.51 6.06
N VAL A 287 -8.73 -11.50 5.67
CA VAL A 287 -7.25 -11.53 5.72
C VAL A 287 -6.74 -11.71 7.15
N GLU A 288 -7.41 -11.13 8.14
CA GLU A 288 -7.06 -11.27 9.57
C GLU A 288 -7.30 -12.70 10.08
N SER A 289 -8.48 -13.27 9.78
CA SER A 289 -8.81 -14.64 10.18
C SER A 289 -7.89 -15.66 9.52
N LEU A 290 -7.52 -15.42 8.26
CA LEU A 290 -6.58 -16.27 7.52
C LEU A 290 -5.17 -16.19 8.13
N PHE A 291 -4.71 -14.98 8.50
CA PHE A 291 -3.44 -14.80 9.18
C PHE A 291 -3.41 -15.57 10.52
N GLU A 292 -4.39 -15.38 11.38
CA GLU A 292 -4.44 -15.99 12.70
C GLU A 292 -4.55 -17.52 12.62
N PHE A 293 -5.43 -18.04 11.78
CA PHE A 293 -5.58 -19.47 11.60
C PHE A 293 -4.27 -20.12 11.11
N GLY A 294 -3.65 -19.56 10.08
CA GLY A 294 -2.42 -20.09 9.52
C GLY A 294 -1.25 -20.01 10.51
N LEU A 295 -1.11 -18.90 11.24
CA LEU A 295 -0.09 -18.74 12.26
C LEU A 295 -0.18 -19.85 13.32
N GLN A 296 -1.39 -20.10 13.86
CA GLN A 296 -1.56 -21.14 14.88
C GLN A 296 -1.24 -22.54 14.34
N ARG A 297 -1.67 -22.87 13.12
CA ARG A 297 -1.35 -24.18 12.51
C ARG A 297 0.14 -24.38 12.26
N LEU A 298 0.86 -23.34 11.86
CA LEU A 298 2.31 -23.40 11.68
C LEU A 298 3.04 -23.56 13.01
N LEU A 299 2.60 -22.87 14.06
CA LEU A 299 3.16 -23.01 15.40
C LEU A 299 2.87 -24.40 16.01
N ASP A 300 1.70 -25.00 15.75
CA ASP A 300 1.39 -26.38 16.14
C ASP A 300 2.31 -27.38 15.42
N GLY A 301 2.56 -27.16 14.12
CA GLY A 301 3.52 -27.95 13.36
C GLY A 301 4.94 -27.84 13.90
N ALA A 302 5.38 -26.64 14.29
CA ALA A 302 6.67 -26.42 14.94
C ALA A 302 6.75 -27.14 16.29
N ALA A 303 5.67 -27.11 17.09
CA ALA A 303 5.62 -27.83 18.36
C ALA A 303 5.83 -29.35 18.19
N ALA A 304 5.26 -29.94 17.14
CA ALA A 304 5.45 -31.35 16.83
C ALA A 304 6.88 -31.72 16.42
N LEU A 305 7.66 -30.75 15.91
CA LEU A 305 9.09 -30.94 15.61
C LEU A 305 9.97 -30.80 16.86
N ILE A 306 9.64 -29.85 17.71
CA ILE A 306 10.40 -29.55 18.96
C ILE A 306 10.15 -30.61 20.02
N GLY A 307 8.97 -31.22 20.05
CA GLY A 307 8.61 -32.28 21.02
C GLY A 307 9.09 -33.69 20.67
N ARG A 308 9.85 -33.85 19.58
CA ARG A 308 10.48 -35.12 19.17
C ARG A 308 11.90 -35.22 19.71
#